data_64c49ecee37f81c1f8be56d174679ba8
#
_entry.id   64c49ecee37f81c1f8be56d174679ba8
#
_cell.length_a   1.000
_cell.length_b   1.000
_cell.length_c   1.000
_cell.angle_alpha   90.00
_cell.angle_beta   90.00
_cell.angle_gamma   90.00
#
_symmetry.space_group_name_H-M   'P 1'
#
loop_
_entity.id
_entity.type
_entity.pdbx_description
1 polymer ?
#
loop_
_entity_poly.entity_id
_entity_poly.type
_entity_poly.pdbx_seq_one_letter_code
_entity_poly.pdbx_strand_id
1 'polypeptide(L)'
;MAFISFVLLMFSSSAMSTPAVLMLPIIDAFGWSITDISAIIGALFIIVAVAAPFGTAFMLHLGLTKIVVISCVSLIAGLGLTTFAIEKWHLFFSMGTLLGLASGILGLGFAATVATRWFAEKRGLVIGILAASWAAGQIMLVPFIAWIVSNFDWQYGVIPGVTGAGVCLLLFVFFGKNWPSDLGLMPYGAETNPNIAKTEQGGNPVKKSFAVL
;
A
#
# COMPACT_ATOMS: atom_id res chain seq x y z
N MET A 1 -15.12 1.59 -5.50
CA MET A 1 -13.79 2.01 -5.00
C MET A 1 -13.50 1.58 -3.56
N ALA A 2 -14.37 1.85 -2.57
CA ALA A 2 -14.07 1.47 -1.17
C ALA A 2 -13.73 -0.01 -0.98
N PHE A 3 -14.47 -0.93 -1.59
CA PHE A 3 -14.21 -2.37 -1.47
C PHE A 3 -12.84 -2.78 -2.04
N ILE A 4 -12.50 -2.34 -3.25
CA ILE A 4 -11.19 -2.67 -3.85
C ILE A 4 -10.04 -2.03 -3.07
N SER A 5 -10.26 -0.85 -2.48
CA SER A 5 -9.29 -0.20 -1.59
C SER A 5 -9.13 -0.94 -0.27
N PHE A 6 -10.21 -1.49 0.28
CA PHE A 6 -10.18 -2.35 1.48
C PHE A 6 -9.31 -3.59 1.24
N VAL A 7 -9.57 -4.29 0.13
CA VAL A 7 -8.79 -5.48 -0.26
C VAL A 7 -7.32 -5.15 -0.47
N LEU A 8 -7.03 -4.03 -1.15
CA LEU A 8 -5.65 -3.57 -1.37
C LEU A 8 -4.90 -3.31 -0.05
N LEU A 9 -5.52 -2.58 0.88
CA LEU A 9 -4.90 -2.29 2.17
C LEU A 9 -4.71 -3.55 3.02
N MET A 10 -5.63 -4.49 2.96
CA MET A 10 -5.53 -5.78 3.64
C MET A 10 -4.30 -6.57 3.14
N PHE A 11 -4.11 -6.69 1.83
CA PHE A 11 -2.95 -7.39 1.28
C PHE A 11 -1.63 -6.60 1.45
N SER A 12 -1.68 -5.28 1.34
CA SER A 12 -0.50 -4.42 1.56
C SER A 12 0.02 -4.53 3.00
N SER A 13 -0.88 -4.56 4.01
CA SER A 13 -0.48 -4.73 5.41
C SER A 13 0.15 -6.09 5.69
N SER A 14 -0.39 -7.14 5.09
CA SER A 14 0.15 -8.50 5.15
C SER A 14 1.54 -8.57 4.50
N ALA A 15 1.70 -7.98 3.32
CA ALA A 15 2.98 -7.92 2.61
C ALA A 15 4.06 -7.22 3.46
N MET A 16 3.70 -6.11 4.11
CA MET A 16 4.60 -5.39 5.02
C MET A 16 5.02 -6.22 6.25
N SER A 17 4.17 -7.14 6.70
CA SER A 17 4.47 -8.02 7.84
C SER A 17 5.24 -9.30 7.44
N THR A 18 5.28 -9.64 6.16
CA THR A 18 5.97 -10.83 5.65
C THR A 18 7.44 -10.91 6.06
N PRO A 19 8.28 -9.84 6.00
CA PRO A 19 9.66 -9.90 6.46
C PRO A 19 9.84 -10.33 7.90
N ALA A 20 8.92 -9.96 8.78
CA ALA A 20 8.98 -10.37 10.19
C ALA A 20 8.71 -11.86 10.37
N VAL A 21 7.79 -12.43 9.58
CA VAL A 21 7.50 -13.89 9.60
C VAL A 21 8.66 -14.68 9.00
N LEU A 22 9.30 -14.17 7.95
CA LEU A 22 10.41 -14.82 7.27
C LEU A 22 11.76 -14.68 7.99
N MET A 23 11.84 -13.86 9.05
CA MET A 23 13.07 -13.54 9.75
C MET A 23 13.82 -14.79 10.22
N LEU A 24 13.18 -15.64 11.02
CA LEU A 24 13.81 -16.85 11.55
C LEU A 24 14.16 -17.87 10.46
N PRO A 25 13.27 -18.22 9.54
CA PRO A 25 13.58 -19.12 8.43
C PRO A 25 14.76 -18.65 7.55
N ILE A 26 14.89 -17.34 7.32
CA ILE A 26 16.02 -16.79 6.55
C ILE A 26 17.32 -16.90 7.34
N ILE A 27 17.29 -16.64 8.66
CA ILE A 27 18.45 -16.82 9.53
C ILE A 27 18.93 -18.27 9.50
N ASP A 28 18.02 -19.21 9.61
CA ASP A 28 18.33 -20.65 9.59
C ASP A 28 18.87 -21.11 8.22
N ALA A 29 18.30 -20.58 7.12
CA ALA A 29 18.70 -20.96 5.77
C ALA A 29 20.08 -20.42 5.36
N PHE A 30 20.43 -19.20 5.77
CA PHE A 30 21.66 -18.52 5.34
C PHE A 30 22.71 -18.38 6.42
N GLY A 31 22.41 -18.75 7.69
CA GLY A 31 23.34 -18.58 8.80
C GLY A 31 23.64 -17.11 9.15
N TRP A 32 22.75 -16.17 8.78
CA TRP A 32 22.93 -14.75 9.04
C TRP A 32 22.55 -14.39 10.47
N SER A 33 23.07 -13.27 10.97
CA SER A 33 22.76 -12.85 12.33
C SER A 33 21.36 -12.23 12.43
N ILE A 34 20.74 -12.34 13.60
CA ILE A 34 19.48 -11.66 13.94
C ILE A 34 19.62 -10.14 13.70
N THR A 35 20.79 -9.58 14.03
CA THR A 35 21.09 -8.16 13.87
C THR A 35 21.02 -7.72 12.41
N ASP A 36 21.54 -8.52 11.47
CA ASP A 36 21.53 -8.21 10.04
C ASP A 36 20.07 -8.11 9.51
N ILE A 37 19.25 -9.10 9.83
CA ILE A 37 17.86 -9.14 9.36
C ILE A 37 17.02 -8.06 10.06
N SER A 38 17.24 -7.83 11.36
CA SER A 38 16.58 -6.73 12.08
C SER A 38 16.93 -5.36 11.50
N ALA A 39 18.17 -5.16 11.04
CA ALA A 39 18.57 -3.91 10.38
C ALA A 39 17.85 -3.73 9.05
N ILE A 40 17.63 -4.78 8.25
CA ILE A 40 16.86 -4.74 7.00
C ILE A 40 15.39 -4.39 7.29
N ILE A 41 14.79 -5.00 8.31
CA ILE A 41 13.41 -4.70 8.74
C ILE A 41 13.32 -3.26 9.27
N GLY A 42 14.32 -2.81 10.04
CA GLY A 42 14.42 -1.43 10.51
C GLY A 42 14.47 -0.44 9.35
N ALA A 43 15.28 -0.72 8.33
CA ALA A 43 15.36 0.09 7.12
C ALA A 43 14.02 0.14 6.36
N LEU A 44 13.30 -0.98 6.29
CA LEU A 44 11.94 -1.03 5.72
C LEU A 44 11.03 -0.01 6.42
N PHE A 45 10.98 0.00 7.76
CA PHE A 45 10.12 0.94 8.51
C PHE A 45 10.54 2.40 8.32
N ILE A 46 11.85 2.69 8.25
CA ILE A 46 12.34 4.03 7.94
C ILE A 46 11.86 4.47 6.55
N ILE A 47 12.00 3.60 5.56
CA ILE A 47 11.57 3.89 4.18
C ILE A 47 10.05 4.07 4.10
N VAL A 48 9.26 3.25 4.80
CA VAL A 48 7.81 3.42 4.93
C VAL A 48 7.47 4.80 5.48
N ALA A 49 8.12 5.21 6.57
CA ALA A 49 7.86 6.50 7.21
C ALA A 49 8.20 7.69 6.30
N VAL A 50 9.32 7.60 5.57
CA VAL A 50 9.73 8.62 4.60
C VAL A 50 8.81 8.64 3.37
N ALA A 51 8.41 7.47 2.85
CA ALA A 51 7.58 7.37 1.65
C ALA A 51 6.13 7.83 1.87
N ALA A 52 5.59 7.70 3.08
CA ALA A 52 4.18 7.98 3.37
C ALA A 52 3.72 9.40 2.98
N PRO A 53 4.39 10.51 3.35
CA PRO A 53 3.98 11.85 2.95
C PRO A 53 4.11 12.07 1.44
N PHE A 54 5.15 11.52 0.80
CA PHE A 54 5.34 11.63 -0.65
C PHE A 54 4.30 10.82 -1.42
N GLY A 55 3.86 9.67 -0.89
CA GLY A 55 2.82 8.85 -1.50
C GLY A 55 1.53 9.63 -1.73
N THR A 56 1.07 10.37 -0.73
CA THR A 56 -0.12 11.22 -0.83
C THR A 56 0.08 12.33 -1.87
N ALA A 57 1.24 13.00 -1.88
CA ALA A 57 1.57 14.03 -2.87
C ALA A 57 1.57 13.46 -4.30
N PHE A 58 2.18 12.30 -4.52
CA PHE A 58 2.19 11.64 -5.83
C PHE A 58 0.79 11.23 -6.28
N MET A 59 -0.08 10.74 -5.39
CA MET A 59 -1.48 10.44 -5.71
C MET A 59 -2.27 11.67 -6.16
N LEU A 60 -1.97 12.84 -5.58
CA LEU A 60 -2.61 14.10 -5.98
C LEU A 60 -2.15 14.58 -7.36
N HIS A 61 -0.86 14.46 -7.67
CA HIS A 61 -0.27 14.95 -8.91
C HIS A 61 -0.41 13.97 -10.09
N LEU A 62 -0.08 12.70 -9.90
CA LEU A 62 -0.03 11.68 -10.96
C LEU A 62 -1.33 10.89 -11.09
N GLY A 63 -2.21 11.00 -10.11
CA GLY A 63 -3.45 10.25 -10.03
C GLY A 63 -3.35 8.99 -9.17
N LEU A 64 -4.46 8.68 -8.48
CA LEU A 64 -4.55 7.59 -7.53
C LEU A 64 -4.28 6.23 -8.19
N THR A 65 -4.94 5.95 -9.32
CA THR A 65 -4.85 4.65 -10.01
C THR A 65 -3.43 4.33 -10.46
N LYS A 66 -2.72 5.31 -11.05
CA LYS A 66 -1.34 5.10 -11.54
C LYS A 66 -0.40 4.76 -10.38
N ILE A 67 -0.51 5.50 -9.29
CA ILE A 67 0.35 5.29 -8.10
C ILE A 67 0.06 3.93 -7.45
N VAL A 68 -1.21 3.53 -7.35
CA VAL A 68 -1.57 2.20 -6.84
C VAL A 68 -0.99 1.09 -7.72
N VAL A 69 -1.09 1.21 -9.05
CA VAL A 69 -0.51 0.24 -9.99
C VAL A 69 1.01 0.13 -9.81
N ILE A 70 1.72 1.26 -9.75
CA ILE A 70 3.17 1.29 -9.51
C ILE A 70 3.50 0.62 -8.16
N SER A 71 2.75 0.93 -7.10
CA SER A 71 2.96 0.33 -5.78
C SER A 71 2.69 -1.18 -5.78
N CYS A 72 1.63 -1.66 -6.47
CA CYS A 72 1.38 -3.10 -6.60
C CYS A 72 2.50 -3.82 -7.35
N VAL A 73 3.01 -3.23 -8.45
CA VAL A 73 4.17 -3.78 -9.17
C VAL A 73 5.40 -3.81 -8.27
N SER A 74 5.65 -2.76 -7.49
CA SER A 74 6.76 -2.70 -6.53
C SER A 74 6.61 -3.75 -5.41
N LEU A 75 5.38 -4.00 -4.91
CA LEU A 75 5.11 -5.08 -3.95
C LEU A 75 5.43 -6.46 -4.53
N ILE A 76 4.96 -6.72 -5.75
CA ILE A 76 5.20 -8.00 -6.46
C ILE A 76 6.69 -8.18 -6.70
N ALA A 77 7.37 -7.15 -7.19
CA ALA A 77 8.81 -7.19 -7.43
C ALA A 77 9.60 -7.36 -6.12
N GLY A 78 9.27 -6.61 -5.07
CA GLY A 78 9.92 -6.69 -3.77
C GLY A 78 9.80 -8.08 -3.14
N LEU A 79 8.59 -8.64 -3.06
CA LEU A 79 8.37 -9.98 -2.54
C LEU A 79 8.92 -11.06 -3.46
N GLY A 80 8.75 -10.93 -4.78
CA GLY A 80 9.25 -11.90 -5.75
C GLY A 80 10.79 -11.97 -5.77
N LEU A 81 11.48 -10.83 -5.80
CA LEU A 81 12.94 -10.79 -5.77
C LEU A 81 13.53 -11.34 -4.46
N THR A 82 12.78 -11.30 -3.37
CA THR A 82 13.20 -11.88 -2.10
C THR A 82 13.49 -13.38 -2.22
N THR A 83 12.74 -14.12 -3.05
CA THR A 83 12.95 -15.57 -3.23
C THR A 83 14.26 -15.91 -3.94
N PHE A 84 14.84 -14.96 -4.66
CA PHE A 84 16.13 -15.10 -5.36
C PHE A 84 17.30 -14.46 -4.59
N ALA A 85 17.06 -14.03 -3.34
CA ALA A 85 18.10 -13.41 -2.54
C ALA A 85 19.17 -14.45 -2.17
N ILE A 86 20.45 -14.11 -2.43
CA ILE A 86 21.62 -14.89 -2.09
C ILE A 86 22.48 -14.13 -1.06
N GLU A 87 22.45 -12.80 -1.12
CA GLU A 87 23.22 -11.90 -0.26
C GLU A 87 22.33 -10.94 0.50
N LYS A 88 22.82 -10.40 1.62
CA LYS A 88 22.07 -9.48 2.50
C LYS A 88 21.57 -8.22 1.77
N TRP A 89 22.37 -7.68 0.84
CA TRP A 89 21.99 -6.49 0.10
C TRP A 89 20.83 -6.74 -0.88
N HIS A 90 20.65 -7.99 -1.39
CA HIS A 90 19.46 -8.35 -2.18
C HIS A 90 18.19 -8.19 -1.33
N LEU A 91 18.22 -8.68 -0.07
CA LEU A 91 17.09 -8.52 0.84
C LEU A 91 16.87 -7.06 1.23
N PHE A 92 17.93 -6.28 1.42
CA PHE A 92 17.82 -4.85 1.70
C PHE A 92 17.10 -4.12 0.56
N PHE A 93 17.45 -4.43 -0.68
CA PHE A 93 16.82 -3.81 -1.84
C PHE A 93 15.38 -4.30 -2.04
N SER A 94 15.14 -5.61 -1.96
CA SER A 94 13.81 -6.21 -2.21
C SER A 94 12.83 -5.93 -1.06
N MET A 95 13.15 -6.36 0.16
CA MET A 95 12.29 -6.17 1.34
C MET A 95 12.40 -4.76 1.92
N GLY A 96 13.63 -4.24 2.09
CA GLY A 96 13.83 -2.92 2.66
C GLY A 96 13.27 -1.82 1.75
N THR A 97 13.74 -1.75 0.51
CA THR A 97 13.47 -0.60 -0.37
C THR A 97 12.16 -0.75 -1.15
N LEU A 98 12.02 -1.79 -1.99
CA LEU A 98 10.85 -1.92 -2.86
C LEU A 98 9.55 -2.13 -2.06
N LEU A 99 9.57 -3.03 -1.09
CA LEU A 99 8.43 -3.30 -0.23
C LEU A 99 8.13 -2.10 0.68
N GLY A 100 9.17 -1.46 1.23
CA GLY A 100 9.03 -0.27 2.08
C GLY A 100 8.40 0.92 1.35
N LEU A 101 8.88 1.25 0.15
CA LEU A 101 8.32 2.32 -0.68
C LEU A 101 6.84 2.05 -1.01
N ALA A 102 6.53 0.85 -1.49
CA ALA A 102 5.18 0.49 -1.86
C ALA A 102 4.21 0.53 -0.67
N SER A 103 4.60 -0.05 0.47
CA SER A 103 3.77 -0.09 1.68
C SER A 103 3.59 1.31 2.29
N GLY A 104 4.62 2.16 2.25
CA GLY A 104 4.53 3.54 2.71
C GLY A 104 3.54 4.36 1.88
N ILE A 105 3.58 4.21 0.57
CA ILE A 105 2.64 4.87 -0.35
C ILE A 105 1.21 4.38 -0.14
N LEU A 106 1.00 3.07 0.04
CA LEU A 106 -0.32 2.45 0.24
C LEU A 106 -0.83 2.51 1.69
N GLY A 107 -0.22 3.29 2.56
CA GLY A 107 -0.63 3.44 3.96
C GLY A 107 -1.87 4.31 4.17
N LEU A 108 -1.96 4.95 5.35
CA LEU A 108 -3.09 5.77 5.77
C LEU A 108 -3.39 6.94 4.81
N GLY A 109 -2.38 7.51 4.14
CA GLY A 109 -2.55 8.56 3.14
C GLY A 109 -3.39 8.12 1.95
N PHE A 110 -3.27 6.86 1.52
CA PHE A 110 -4.12 6.27 0.49
C PHE A 110 -5.59 6.18 0.96
N ALA A 111 -5.83 5.67 2.17
CA ALA A 111 -7.17 5.58 2.74
C ALA A 111 -7.85 6.95 2.83
N ALA A 112 -7.14 7.96 3.31
CA ALA A 112 -7.62 9.34 3.37
C ALA A 112 -7.92 9.91 1.97
N THR A 113 -7.06 9.65 0.99
CA THR A 113 -7.25 10.12 -0.40
C THR A 113 -8.48 9.48 -1.04
N VAL A 114 -8.71 8.18 -0.84
CA VAL A 114 -9.92 7.50 -1.32
C VAL A 114 -11.17 8.09 -0.66
N ALA A 115 -11.17 8.22 0.67
CA ALA A 115 -12.30 8.74 1.40
C ALA A 115 -12.66 10.17 0.99
N THR A 116 -11.68 11.05 0.85
CA THR A 116 -11.92 12.45 0.48
C THR A 116 -12.41 12.63 -0.96
N ARG A 117 -11.98 11.77 -1.89
CA ARG A 117 -12.39 11.85 -3.30
C ARG A 117 -13.75 11.23 -3.59
N TRP A 118 -14.07 10.12 -2.90
CA TRP A 118 -15.25 9.31 -3.22
C TRP A 118 -16.44 9.55 -2.29
N PHE A 119 -16.21 10.18 -1.12
CA PHE A 119 -17.25 10.39 -0.11
C PHE A 119 -17.27 11.86 0.34
N ALA A 120 -18.42 12.52 0.22
CA ALA A 120 -18.68 13.83 0.80
C ALA A 120 -19.16 13.69 2.24
N GLU A 121 -20.07 12.74 2.49
CA GLU A 121 -20.54 12.36 3.81
C GLU A 121 -19.79 11.13 4.36
N LYS A 122 -19.84 10.94 5.68
CA LYS A 122 -19.30 9.76 6.39
C LYS A 122 -17.82 9.46 6.12
N ARG A 123 -17.03 10.46 5.72
CA ARG A 123 -15.58 10.31 5.43
C ARG A 123 -14.84 9.62 6.57
N GLY A 124 -15.11 10.00 7.82
CA GLY A 124 -14.47 9.41 9.00
C GLY A 124 -14.78 7.92 9.15
N LEU A 125 -16.03 7.51 8.88
CA LEU A 125 -16.43 6.09 8.90
C LEU A 125 -15.66 5.30 7.82
N VAL A 126 -15.55 5.83 6.61
CA VAL A 126 -14.84 5.18 5.51
C VAL A 126 -13.35 5.07 5.82
N ILE A 127 -12.72 6.12 6.35
CA ILE A 127 -11.33 6.07 6.80
C ILE A 127 -11.16 5.02 7.89
N GLY A 128 -12.08 4.94 8.86
CA GLY A 128 -12.06 3.95 9.92
C GLY A 128 -12.16 2.51 9.39
N ILE A 129 -13.05 2.24 8.44
CA ILE A 129 -13.20 0.93 7.79
C ILE A 129 -11.92 0.58 7.00
N LEU A 130 -11.38 1.54 6.24
CA LEU A 130 -10.14 1.33 5.49
C LEU A 130 -8.93 1.15 6.42
N ALA A 131 -8.87 1.84 7.55
CA ALA A 131 -7.84 1.61 8.57
C ALA A 131 -8.00 0.24 9.24
N ALA A 132 -9.23 -0.21 9.50
CA ALA A 132 -9.50 -1.55 10.04
C ALA A 132 -9.06 -2.67 9.08
N SER A 133 -9.06 -2.44 7.76
CA SER A 133 -8.57 -3.42 6.78
C SER A 133 -7.09 -3.75 6.96
N TRP A 134 -6.31 -2.80 7.48
CA TRP A 134 -4.90 -2.98 7.80
C TRP A 134 -4.73 -4.04 8.92
N ALA A 135 -5.49 -3.91 10.00
CA ALA A 135 -5.49 -4.89 11.09
C ALA A 135 -6.05 -6.25 10.62
N ALA A 136 -7.13 -6.24 9.83
CA ALA A 136 -7.73 -7.44 9.27
C ALA A 136 -6.73 -8.23 8.42
N GLY A 137 -5.92 -7.56 7.61
CA GLY A 137 -4.86 -8.19 6.82
C GLY A 137 -3.81 -8.89 7.68
N GLN A 138 -3.39 -8.26 8.76
CA GLN A 138 -2.43 -8.87 9.69
C GLN A 138 -3.03 -10.07 10.42
N ILE A 139 -4.22 -9.94 10.98
CA ILE A 139 -4.87 -11.00 11.75
C ILE A 139 -5.17 -12.23 10.87
N MET A 140 -5.57 -12.02 9.63
CA MET A 140 -6.02 -13.09 8.75
C MET A 140 -4.87 -13.73 7.95
N LEU A 141 -3.99 -12.90 7.38
CA LEU A 141 -2.98 -13.38 6.43
C LEU A 141 -1.64 -13.72 7.09
N VAL A 142 -1.24 -13.06 8.18
CA VAL A 142 0.04 -13.36 8.84
C VAL A 142 0.09 -14.78 9.42
N PRO A 143 -0.95 -15.28 10.13
CA PRO A 143 -0.98 -16.68 10.55
C PRO A 143 -0.97 -17.66 9.37
N PHE A 144 -1.62 -17.30 8.26
CA PHE A 144 -1.61 -18.11 7.04
C PHE A 144 -0.22 -18.17 6.41
N ILE A 145 0.49 -17.05 6.34
CA ILE A 145 1.90 -17.01 5.90
C ILE A 145 2.77 -17.85 6.81
N ALA A 146 2.61 -17.73 8.13
CA ALA A 146 3.36 -18.50 9.11
C ALA A 146 3.11 -20.02 8.96
N TRP A 147 1.86 -20.41 8.70
CA TRP A 147 1.51 -21.80 8.44
C TRP A 147 2.17 -22.33 7.16
N ILE A 148 2.20 -21.54 6.07
CA ILE A 148 2.92 -21.91 4.84
C ILE A 148 4.40 -22.14 5.14
N VAL A 149 5.04 -21.20 5.81
CA VAL A 149 6.47 -21.24 6.12
C VAL A 149 6.84 -22.40 7.05
N SER A 150 5.93 -22.82 7.93
CA SER A 150 6.17 -23.96 8.83
C SER A 150 6.00 -25.33 8.17
N ASN A 151 5.27 -25.42 7.04
CA ASN A 151 4.99 -26.68 6.34
C ASN A 151 5.73 -26.81 5.01
N PHE A 152 6.26 -25.72 4.46
CA PHE A 152 6.95 -25.65 3.19
C PHE A 152 8.22 -24.81 3.34
N ASP A 153 9.00 -24.65 2.26
CA ASP A 153 10.14 -23.76 2.27
C ASP A 153 9.74 -22.29 2.46
N TRP A 154 10.59 -21.52 3.11
CA TRP A 154 10.31 -20.11 3.45
C TRP A 154 9.99 -19.24 2.22
N GLN A 155 10.49 -19.59 1.03
CA GLN A 155 10.21 -18.89 -0.21
C GLN A 155 8.71 -18.88 -0.54
N TYR A 156 7.97 -19.92 -0.17
CA TYR A 156 6.51 -19.97 -0.39
C TYR A 156 5.75 -18.96 0.48
N GLY A 157 6.35 -18.46 1.54
CA GLY A 157 5.75 -17.44 2.42
C GLY A 157 5.47 -16.11 1.71
N VAL A 158 6.10 -15.83 0.57
CA VAL A 158 5.81 -14.60 -0.21
C VAL A 158 4.58 -14.73 -1.13
N ILE A 159 4.13 -15.97 -1.42
CA ILE A 159 3.04 -16.23 -2.38
C ILE A 159 1.75 -15.48 -2.03
N PRO A 160 1.25 -15.49 -0.78
CA PRO A 160 0.03 -14.75 -0.45
C PRO A 160 0.13 -13.25 -0.73
N GLY A 161 1.29 -12.66 -0.45
CA GLY A 161 1.56 -11.25 -0.74
C GLY A 161 1.62 -10.94 -2.24
N VAL A 162 2.33 -11.76 -3.01
CA VAL A 162 2.47 -11.62 -4.47
C VAL A 162 1.11 -11.83 -5.17
N THR A 163 0.38 -12.89 -4.82
CA THR A 163 -0.94 -13.16 -5.41
C THR A 163 -1.95 -12.08 -5.05
N GLY A 164 -1.97 -11.64 -3.77
CA GLY A 164 -2.83 -10.56 -3.32
C GLY A 164 -2.53 -9.24 -4.02
N ALA A 165 -1.25 -8.86 -4.14
CA ALA A 165 -0.85 -7.67 -4.89
C ALA A 165 -1.19 -7.79 -6.38
N GLY A 166 -1.06 -8.99 -6.98
CA GLY A 166 -1.46 -9.27 -8.36
C GLY A 166 -2.97 -9.12 -8.59
N VAL A 167 -3.79 -9.66 -7.70
CA VAL A 167 -5.25 -9.48 -7.74
C VAL A 167 -5.61 -7.99 -7.61
N CYS A 168 -5.00 -7.28 -6.66
CA CYS A 168 -5.23 -5.84 -6.49
C CYS A 168 -4.79 -5.03 -7.72
N LEU A 169 -3.65 -5.39 -8.32
CA LEU A 169 -3.17 -4.78 -9.58
C LEU A 169 -4.23 -4.90 -10.67
N LEU A 170 -4.75 -6.11 -10.91
CA LEU A 170 -5.79 -6.35 -11.90
C LEU A 170 -7.07 -5.58 -11.58
N LEU A 171 -7.52 -5.60 -10.32
CA LEU A 171 -8.71 -4.86 -9.90
C LEU A 171 -8.55 -3.35 -10.14
N PHE A 172 -7.37 -2.76 -9.88
CA PHE A 172 -7.14 -1.34 -10.11
C PHE A 172 -6.91 -0.99 -11.57
N VAL A 173 -6.35 -1.88 -12.37
CA VAL A 173 -6.21 -1.68 -13.83
C VAL A 173 -7.60 -1.67 -14.50
N PHE A 174 -8.49 -2.60 -14.13
CA PHE A 174 -9.81 -2.71 -14.77
C PHE A 174 -10.86 -1.76 -14.15
N PHE A 175 -10.87 -1.62 -12.84
CA PHE A 175 -11.91 -0.88 -12.11
C PHE A 175 -11.42 0.41 -11.45
N GLY A 176 -10.11 0.64 -11.38
CA GLY A 176 -9.53 1.82 -10.75
C GLY A 176 -9.87 3.09 -11.50
N LYS A 177 -10.41 4.08 -10.78
CA LYS A 177 -10.70 5.43 -11.31
C LYS A 177 -10.17 6.47 -10.35
N ASN A 178 -9.73 7.60 -10.90
CA ASN A 178 -9.16 8.67 -10.08
C ASN A 178 -10.25 9.47 -9.35
N TRP A 179 -11.39 9.66 -10.01
CA TRP A 179 -12.50 10.47 -9.52
C TRP A 179 -13.85 9.80 -9.81
N PRO A 180 -14.88 10.03 -8.96
CA PRO A 180 -16.25 9.61 -9.28
C PRO A 180 -16.76 10.21 -10.60
N SER A 181 -16.36 11.45 -10.90
CA SER A 181 -16.71 12.15 -12.14
C SER A 181 -16.21 11.45 -13.41
N ASP A 182 -15.18 10.58 -13.32
CA ASP A 182 -14.69 9.79 -14.45
C ASP A 182 -15.71 8.69 -14.85
N LEU A 183 -16.71 8.43 -13.98
CA LEU A 183 -17.85 7.54 -14.20
C LEU A 183 -19.17 8.30 -14.34
N GLY A 184 -19.15 9.63 -14.40
CA GLY A 184 -20.34 10.46 -14.38
C GLY A 184 -21.09 10.47 -13.03
N LEU A 185 -20.43 10.02 -11.96
CA LEU A 185 -21.01 9.92 -10.61
C LEU A 185 -20.57 11.10 -9.74
N MET A 186 -21.44 11.49 -8.81
CA MET A 186 -21.06 12.39 -7.73
C MET A 186 -20.40 11.63 -6.56
N PRO A 187 -19.55 12.28 -5.75
CA PRO A 187 -19.13 11.72 -4.47
C PRO A 187 -20.36 11.39 -3.62
N TYR A 188 -20.32 10.27 -2.91
CA TYR A 188 -21.43 9.83 -2.07
C TYR A 188 -21.79 10.90 -1.03
N GLY A 189 -23.07 11.35 -1.02
CA GLY A 189 -23.57 12.40 -0.14
C GLY A 189 -23.27 13.83 -0.62
N ALA A 190 -22.82 14.04 -1.85
CA ALA A 190 -22.63 15.38 -2.40
C ALA A 190 -23.91 15.88 -3.07
N GLU A 191 -24.40 17.05 -2.66
CA GLU A 191 -25.55 17.74 -3.27
C GLU A 191 -25.16 18.62 -4.48
N THR A 192 -23.86 18.81 -4.72
CA THR A 192 -23.32 19.77 -5.71
C THR A 192 -22.71 19.06 -6.94
N ASN A 193 -22.77 19.73 -8.09
CA ASN A 193 -22.26 19.23 -9.38
C ASN A 193 -20.78 18.79 -9.31
N PRO A 194 -20.41 17.56 -9.75
CA PRO A 194 -19.08 16.99 -9.65
C PRO A 194 -17.98 17.79 -10.37
N ASN A 195 -18.34 18.60 -11.36
CA ASN A 195 -17.38 19.44 -12.09
C ASN A 195 -16.87 20.62 -11.24
N ILE A 196 -17.68 21.14 -10.32
CA ILE A 196 -17.29 22.22 -9.40
C ILE A 196 -16.31 21.69 -8.35
N ALA A 197 -16.55 20.49 -7.83
CA ALA A 197 -15.64 19.84 -6.87
C ALA A 197 -14.25 19.54 -7.45
N LYS A 198 -14.17 19.22 -8.74
CA LYS A 198 -12.90 18.97 -9.46
C LYS A 198 -12.09 20.26 -9.64
N THR A 199 -12.76 21.38 -9.89
CA THR A 199 -12.12 22.70 -10.05
C THR A 199 -11.60 23.26 -8.73
N GLU A 200 -12.33 23.06 -7.63
CA GLU A 200 -11.88 23.53 -6.30
C GLU A 200 -10.68 22.75 -5.76
N GLN A 201 -10.58 21.45 -6.04
CA GLN A 201 -9.48 20.61 -5.57
C GLN A 201 -8.23 20.67 -6.48
N GLY A 202 -8.38 21.06 -7.74
CA GLY A 202 -7.27 21.28 -8.67
C GLY A 202 -6.61 22.68 -8.54
N GLY A 203 -7.19 23.57 -7.75
CA GLY A 203 -6.61 24.88 -7.47
C GLY A 203 -5.39 24.75 -6.56
N ASN A 204 -4.23 25.18 -7.05
CA ASN A 204 -2.96 25.15 -6.33
C ASN A 204 -3.14 25.88 -4.97
N PRO A 205 -3.04 25.19 -3.82
CA PRO A 205 -3.33 25.80 -2.50
C PRO A 205 -2.39 26.99 -2.19
N VAL A 206 -1.22 27.03 -2.81
CA VAL A 206 -0.25 28.13 -2.70
C VAL A 206 -0.77 29.41 -3.35
N LYS A 207 -1.53 29.32 -4.46
CA LYS A 207 -2.10 30.52 -5.08
C LYS A 207 -3.26 31.14 -4.29
N LYS A 208 -4.01 30.36 -3.52
CA LYS A 208 -5.11 30.88 -2.67
C LYS A 208 -4.57 31.64 -1.44
N SER A 209 -3.43 31.23 -0.87
CA SER A 209 -2.83 31.91 0.28
C SER A 209 -2.32 33.32 -0.06
N PHE A 210 -1.88 33.55 -1.30
CA PHE A 210 -1.40 34.88 -1.74
C PHE A 210 -2.52 35.83 -2.24
N ALA A 211 -3.73 35.36 -2.41
CA ALA A 211 -4.84 36.21 -2.83
C ALA A 211 -5.63 36.83 -1.65
N VAL A 212 -5.27 36.48 -0.40
CA VAL A 212 -5.91 36.97 0.85
C VAL A 212 -5.00 37.92 1.63
N LEU A 213 -3.77 38.19 1.15
CA LEU A 213 -2.87 39.25 1.62
C LEU A 213 -2.91 40.46 0.67
#